data_dba9016356aa52f40c2b94a3aa784c07
#
_entry.id   dba9016356aa52f40c2b94a3aa784c07
#
_cell.length_a   1.000
_cell.length_b   1.000
_cell.length_c   1.000
_cell.angle_alpha   90.00
_cell.angle_beta   90.00
_cell.angle_gamma   90.00
#
_symmetry.space_group_name_H-M   'P 1'
#
loop_
_entity.id
_entity.type
_entity.pdbx_description
1 polymer ?
#
loop_
_entity_poly.entity_id
_entity_poly.type
_entity_poly.pdbx_seq_one_letter_code
_entity_poly.pdbx_strand_id
1 'polypeptide(L)'
;LARQNDSKRHCQLAELAALETLAPDHTHLAEKRTALAKKLFGVLTPEELHARIAEQMMQHREQLLKRSCCKRAFLRGAFLASGSISDPEKSYHFEIVCQNPEQAALLQELFESFELDAKIVQRKKYYITYLKEGAQIVDALNVMGAYVALMNLENVRILKEMRGSVNRIVNCETANINKVVGAACRQVEDIRYIQSRIGLDELPP
;
A
#
# COMPACT_ATOMS: atom_id res chain seq x y z
N LEU A 1 -3.85 13.39 6.21
CA LEU A 1 -4.96 13.43 5.25
C LEU A 1 -6.20 14.15 5.79
N ALA A 2 -6.67 13.83 7.01
CA ALA A 2 -7.93 14.41 7.54
C ALA A 2 -7.94 15.95 7.60
N ARG A 3 -6.79 16.60 7.80
CA ARG A 3 -6.65 18.07 7.81
C ARG A 3 -6.44 18.69 6.43
N GLN A 4 -6.24 17.91 5.41
CA GLN A 4 -6.07 18.36 4.03
C GLN A 4 -7.44 18.74 3.45
N ASN A 5 -7.56 19.97 2.94
CA ASN A 5 -8.76 20.44 2.24
C ASN A 5 -8.35 20.96 0.86
N ASP A 6 -8.96 20.39 -0.18
CA ASP A 6 -8.85 20.96 -1.51
C ASP A 6 -9.50 22.35 -1.59
N SER A 7 -8.91 23.26 -2.33
CA SER A 7 -9.48 24.59 -2.54
C SER A 7 -10.63 24.58 -3.57
N LYS A 8 -10.65 23.58 -4.45
CA LYS A 8 -11.59 23.52 -5.58
C LYS A 8 -12.87 22.81 -5.21
N ARG A 9 -14.02 23.45 -5.48
CA ARG A 9 -15.36 22.94 -5.15
C ARG A 9 -15.62 21.52 -5.67
N HIS A 10 -15.22 21.20 -6.91
CA HIS A 10 -15.43 19.88 -7.50
C HIS A 10 -14.61 18.77 -6.81
N CYS A 11 -13.41 19.06 -6.29
CA CYS A 11 -12.62 18.10 -5.52
C CYS A 11 -13.22 17.88 -4.13
N GLN A 12 -13.72 18.95 -3.49
CA GLN A 12 -14.42 18.86 -2.22
C GLN A 12 -15.68 18.00 -2.33
N LEU A 13 -16.43 18.14 -3.45
CA LEU A 13 -17.60 17.33 -3.73
C LEU A 13 -17.22 15.85 -3.93
N ALA A 14 -16.16 15.56 -4.67
CA ALA A 14 -15.68 14.20 -4.87
C ALA A 14 -15.21 13.53 -3.55
N GLU A 15 -14.52 14.27 -2.69
CA GLU A 15 -14.09 13.79 -1.38
C GLU A 15 -15.29 13.52 -0.46
N LEU A 16 -16.27 14.43 -0.43
CA LEU A 16 -17.48 14.26 0.34
C LEU A 16 -18.31 13.08 -0.16
N ALA A 17 -18.40 12.88 -1.48
CA ALA A 17 -19.08 11.74 -2.08
C ALA A 17 -18.47 10.40 -1.62
N ALA A 18 -17.14 10.31 -1.57
CA ALA A 18 -16.48 9.10 -1.06
C ALA A 18 -16.77 8.85 0.42
N LEU A 19 -16.73 9.89 1.25
CA LEU A 19 -17.02 9.79 2.69
C LEU A 19 -18.45 9.29 2.94
N GLU A 20 -19.45 9.84 2.21
CA GLU A 20 -20.86 9.44 2.34
C GLU A 20 -21.13 8.04 1.78
N THR A 21 -20.48 7.68 0.68
CA THR A 21 -20.71 6.40 0.02
C THR A 21 -20.13 5.21 0.78
N LEU A 22 -18.94 5.39 1.41
CA LEU A 22 -18.20 4.29 2.03
C LEU A 22 -18.40 4.19 3.54
N ALA A 23 -18.67 5.30 4.23
CA ALA A 23 -18.82 5.31 5.68
C ALA A 23 -19.75 6.40 6.18
N PRO A 24 -21.05 6.32 5.89
CA PRO A 24 -22.02 7.34 6.32
C PRO A 24 -22.10 7.51 7.85
N ASP A 25 -21.84 6.43 8.60
CA ASP A 25 -22.04 6.39 10.06
C ASP A 25 -20.75 6.60 10.88
N HIS A 26 -19.60 6.86 10.24
CA HIS A 26 -18.32 7.02 10.96
C HIS A 26 -18.21 8.35 11.68
N THR A 27 -18.32 8.32 13.01
CA THR A 27 -18.33 9.50 13.90
C THR A 27 -17.03 10.29 13.89
N HIS A 28 -15.86 9.64 13.71
CA HIS A 28 -14.55 10.32 13.69
C HIS A 28 -14.34 11.23 12.48
N LEU A 29 -15.16 11.11 11.44
CA LEU A 29 -15.15 11.98 10.25
C LEU A 29 -16.32 12.97 10.20
N ALA A 30 -17.19 12.96 11.22
CA ALA A 30 -18.38 13.79 11.27
C ALA A 30 -18.06 15.29 11.10
N GLU A 31 -17.03 15.79 11.78
CA GLU A 31 -16.61 17.20 11.68
C GLU A 31 -16.19 17.57 10.25
N LYS A 32 -15.34 16.76 9.63
CA LYS A 32 -14.88 17.01 8.25
C LYS A 32 -16.02 16.95 7.27
N ARG A 33 -16.88 15.94 7.40
CA ARG A 33 -18.07 15.73 6.56
C ARG A 33 -19.03 16.92 6.66
N THR A 34 -19.37 17.33 7.89
CA THR A 34 -20.25 18.48 8.15
C THR A 34 -19.64 19.78 7.62
N ALA A 35 -18.32 19.99 7.79
CA ALA A 35 -17.65 21.18 7.28
C ALA A 35 -17.69 21.25 5.75
N LEU A 36 -17.44 20.12 5.05
CA LEU A 36 -17.55 20.04 3.59
C LEU A 36 -18.98 20.21 3.10
N ALA A 37 -19.95 19.56 3.74
CA ALA A 37 -21.36 19.67 3.41
C ALA A 37 -21.85 21.11 3.56
N LYS A 38 -21.56 21.76 4.68
CA LYS A 38 -21.92 23.16 4.93
C LYS A 38 -21.33 24.10 3.90
N LYS A 39 -20.08 23.88 3.50
CA LYS A 39 -19.40 24.70 2.50
C LYS A 39 -19.96 24.52 1.09
N LEU A 40 -20.38 23.29 0.73
CA LEU A 40 -20.85 22.95 -0.61
C LEU A 40 -22.34 23.25 -0.81
N PHE A 41 -23.15 22.95 0.19
CA PHE A 41 -24.62 22.94 0.08
C PHE A 41 -25.34 23.81 1.10
N GLY A 42 -24.64 24.41 2.07
CA GLY A 42 -25.24 25.08 3.21
C GLY A 42 -25.60 24.11 4.33
N VAL A 43 -26.64 24.46 5.10
CA VAL A 43 -27.12 23.60 6.21
C VAL A 43 -28.07 22.55 5.65
N LEU A 44 -27.70 21.27 5.79
CA LEU A 44 -28.52 20.11 5.41
C LEU A 44 -28.61 19.15 6.60
N THR A 45 -29.71 18.41 6.68
CA THR A 45 -29.77 17.24 7.57
C THR A 45 -28.87 16.11 7.02
N PRO A 46 -28.46 15.15 7.87
CA PRO A 46 -27.68 13.99 7.39
C PRO A 46 -28.40 13.21 6.29
N GLU A 47 -29.73 13.06 6.40
CA GLU A 47 -30.56 12.34 5.42
C GLU A 47 -30.61 13.08 4.07
N GLU A 48 -30.79 14.40 4.10
CA GLU A 48 -30.78 15.25 2.89
C GLU A 48 -29.40 15.21 2.20
N LEU A 49 -28.32 15.26 2.99
CA LEU A 49 -26.95 15.14 2.47
C LEU A 49 -26.74 13.79 1.78
N HIS A 50 -27.12 12.70 2.46
CA HIS A 50 -26.99 11.35 1.93
C HIS A 50 -27.78 11.18 0.61
N ALA A 51 -29.04 11.59 0.58
CA ALA A 51 -29.87 11.53 -0.61
C ALA A 51 -29.27 12.32 -1.78
N ARG A 52 -28.76 13.52 -1.53
CA ARG A 52 -28.14 14.38 -2.55
C ARG A 52 -26.84 13.81 -3.10
N ILE A 53 -26.01 13.22 -2.26
CA ILE A 53 -24.79 12.57 -2.71
C ILE A 53 -25.10 11.29 -3.49
N ALA A 54 -26.06 10.48 -3.02
CA ALA A 54 -26.51 9.29 -3.75
C ALA A 54 -27.01 9.64 -5.16
N GLU A 55 -27.82 10.69 -5.29
CA GLU A 55 -28.27 11.19 -6.59
C GLU A 55 -27.10 11.60 -7.49
N GLN A 56 -26.13 12.36 -6.97
CA GLN A 56 -24.93 12.77 -7.70
C GLN A 56 -24.10 11.57 -8.16
N MET A 57 -23.98 10.56 -7.34
CA MET A 57 -23.25 9.33 -7.69
C MET A 57 -24.00 8.48 -8.72
N MET A 58 -25.32 8.45 -8.68
CA MET A 58 -26.12 7.71 -9.67
C MET A 58 -26.15 8.40 -11.03
N GLN A 59 -26.39 9.71 -11.06
CA GLN A 59 -26.69 10.44 -12.30
C GLN A 59 -25.45 11.09 -12.92
N HIS A 60 -24.46 11.48 -12.12
CA HIS A 60 -23.34 12.32 -12.55
C HIS A 60 -21.96 11.78 -12.16
N ARG A 61 -21.84 10.49 -11.82
CA ARG A 61 -20.56 9.85 -11.41
C ARG A 61 -19.43 10.13 -12.40
N GLU A 62 -19.67 9.94 -13.68
CA GLU A 62 -18.66 10.12 -14.72
C GLU A 62 -18.17 11.58 -14.79
N GLN A 63 -19.08 12.53 -14.64
CA GLN A 63 -18.73 13.96 -14.64
C GLN A 63 -17.97 14.35 -13.37
N LEU A 64 -18.40 13.81 -12.22
CA LEU A 64 -17.77 14.05 -10.92
C LEU A 64 -16.33 13.51 -10.89
N LEU A 65 -16.09 12.33 -11.46
CA LEU A 65 -14.79 11.63 -11.45
C LEU A 65 -14.00 11.79 -12.76
N LYS A 66 -14.42 12.67 -13.66
CA LYS A 66 -13.76 12.91 -14.95
C LYS A 66 -12.32 13.43 -14.81
N ARG A 67 -12.10 14.33 -13.83
CA ARG A 67 -10.80 15.00 -13.64
C ARG A 67 -9.91 14.19 -12.70
N SER A 68 -8.61 14.08 -13.02
CA SER A 68 -7.64 13.39 -12.16
C SER A 68 -7.61 13.94 -10.72
N CYS A 69 -7.78 15.27 -10.55
CA CYS A 69 -7.85 15.88 -9.23
C CYS A 69 -9.10 15.44 -8.42
N CYS A 70 -10.24 15.20 -9.08
CA CYS A 70 -11.43 14.66 -8.42
C CYS A 70 -11.25 13.19 -8.05
N LYS A 71 -10.65 12.39 -8.93
CA LYS A 71 -10.30 10.99 -8.64
C LYS A 71 -9.39 10.90 -7.40
N ARG A 72 -8.35 11.74 -7.33
CA ARG A 72 -7.46 11.84 -6.16
C ARG A 72 -8.21 12.20 -4.88
N ALA A 73 -9.10 13.17 -4.96
CA ALA A 73 -9.91 13.61 -3.83
C ALA A 73 -10.88 12.50 -3.37
N PHE A 74 -11.48 11.78 -4.32
CA PHE A 74 -12.35 10.63 -4.02
C PHE A 74 -11.57 9.49 -3.34
N LEU A 75 -10.40 9.09 -3.88
CA LEU A 75 -9.55 8.07 -3.27
C LEU A 75 -9.09 8.46 -1.85
N ARG A 76 -8.76 9.73 -1.63
CA ARG A 76 -8.44 10.26 -0.30
C ARG A 76 -9.62 10.14 0.66
N GLY A 77 -10.83 10.53 0.22
CA GLY A 77 -12.05 10.38 1.00
C GLY A 77 -12.37 8.92 1.30
N ALA A 78 -12.23 8.04 0.32
CA ALA A 78 -12.43 6.61 0.46
C ALA A 78 -11.47 5.98 1.50
N PHE A 79 -10.19 6.34 1.44
CA PHE A 79 -9.21 5.88 2.42
C PHE A 79 -9.51 6.42 3.83
N LEU A 80 -9.90 7.67 3.96
CA LEU A 80 -10.31 8.24 5.26
C LEU A 80 -11.53 7.54 5.83
N ALA A 81 -12.48 7.16 4.97
CA ALA A 81 -13.72 6.50 5.37
C ALA A 81 -13.49 5.08 5.92
N SER A 82 -12.77 4.25 5.19
CA SER A 82 -12.67 2.80 5.48
C SER A 82 -11.33 2.18 5.14
N GLY A 83 -10.30 3.01 4.92
CA GLY A 83 -8.96 2.54 4.58
C GLY A 83 -8.11 2.20 5.78
N SER A 84 -7.20 1.26 5.60
CA SER A 84 -6.14 0.94 6.54
C SER A 84 -4.83 0.67 5.83
N ILE A 85 -3.73 0.88 6.54
CA ILE A 85 -2.38 0.57 6.09
C ILE A 85 -1.64 -0.13 7.22
N SER A 86 -0.96 -1.23 6.92
CA SER A 86 -0.17 -1.95 7.92
C SER A 86 1.15 -1.24 8.21
N ASP A 87 1.71 -1.54 9.37
CA ASP A 87 3.03 -1.08 9.77
C ASP A 87 4.08 -1.53 8.72
N PRO A 88 4.76 -0.60 8.04
CA PRO A 88 5.71 -0.92 6.99
C PRO A 88 6.94 -1.70 7.51
N GLU A 89 7.23 -1.67 8.81
CA GLU A 89 8.29 -2.50 9.42
C GLU A 89 7.92 -3.99 9.39
N LYS A 90 6.64 -4.34 9.38
CA LYS A 90 6.15 -5.72 9.39
C LYS A 90 5.81 -6.22 7.99
N SER A 91 4.92 -5.52 7.30
CA SER A 91 4.43 -5.93 5.98
C SER A 91 3.94 -4.73 5.17
N TYR A 92 3.91 -4.88 3.85
CA TYR A 92 3.27 -3.91 2.97
C TYR A 92 1.86 -4.37 2.68
N HIS A 93 0.88 -3.67 3.21
CA HIS A 93 -0.53 -3.93 2.95
C HIS A 93 -1.33 -2.64 3.12
N PHE A 94 -2.02 -2.27 2.07
CA PHE A 94 -2.94 -1.14 2.00
C PHE A 94 -4.30 -1.70 1.61
N GLU A 95 -5.36 -1.34 2.31
CA GLU A 95 -6.70 -1.81 1.98
C GLU A 95 -7.76 -0.73 2.21
N ILE A 96 -8.83 -0.79 1.42
CA ILE A 96 -10.07 -0.03 1.61
C ILE A 96 -11.22 -1.04 1.66
N VAL A 97 -12.01 -0.98 2.73
CA VAL A 97 -13.15 -1.87 2.94
C VAL A 97 -14.41 -1.28 2.31
N CYS A 98 -15.08 -2.05 1.46
CA CYS A 98 -16.30 -1.70 0.77
C CYS A 98 -17.47 -2.57 1.23
N GLN A 99 -18.68 -2.01 1.24
CA GLN A 99 -19.88 -2.73 1.64
C GLN A 99 -20.47 -3.59 0.50
N ASN A 100 -20.26 -3.19 -0.75
CA ASN A 100 -20.76 -3.87 -1.93
C ASN A 100 -19.71 -3.98 -3.05
N PRO A 101 -19.89 -4.88 -4.04
CA PRO A 101 -18.94 -5.09 -5.10
C PRO A 101 -18.78 -3.87 -6.04
N GLU A 102 -19.82 -3.07 -6.19
CA GLU A 102 -19.82 -1.89 -7.08
C GLU A 102 -18.86 -0.81 -6.55
N GLN A 103 -18.84 -0.61 -5.23
CA GLN A 103 -17.88 0.30 -4.58
C GLN A 103 -16.43 -0.19 -4.78
N ALA A 104 -16.20 -1.49 -4.63
CA ALA A 104 -14.87 -2.07 -4.80
C ALA A 104 -14.40 -1.96 -6.27
N ALA A 105 -15.28 -2.24 -7.23
CA ALA A 105 -14.99 -2.09 -8.66
C ALA A 105 -14.69 -0.63 -9.03
N LEU A 106 -15.45 0.32 -8.49
CA LEU A 106 -15.18 1.75 -8.69
C LEU A 106 -13.80 2.16 -8.17
N LEU A 107 -13.43 1.69 -6.97
CA LEU A 107 -12.11 1.99 -6.41
C LEU A 107 -11.00 1.36 -7.25
N GLN A 108 -11.18 0.13 -7.72
CA GLN A 108 -10.22 -0.54 -8.60
C GLN A 108 -10.03 0.26 -9.89
N GLU A 109 -11.11 0.64 -10.58
CA GLU A 109 -11.05 1.49 -11.78
C GLU A 109 -10.32 2.82 -11.52
N LEU A 110 -10.56 3.44 -10.37
CA LEU A 110 -9.88 4.67 -10.01
C LEU A 110 -8.38 4.46 -9.78
N PHE A 111 -7.97 3.39 -9.10
CA PHE A 111 -6.56 3.04 -8.92
C PHE A 111 -5.89 2.72 -10.25
N GLU A 112 -6.53 1.94 -11.12
CA GLU A 112 -6.04 1.60 -12.46
C GLU A 112 -5.82 2.86 -13.32
N SER A 113 -6.67 3.88 -13.17
CA SER A 113 -6.48 5.17 -13.86
C SER A 113 -5.22 5.95 -13.45
N PHE A 114 -4.53 5.50 -12.40
CA PHE A 114 -3.22 5.97 -11.94
C PHE A 114 -2.13 4.89 -12.06
N GLU A 115 -2.36 3.86 -12.89
CA GLU A 115 -1.43 2.74 -13.14
C GLU A 115 -1.14 1.89 -11.87
N LEU A 116 -2.09 1.83 -10.94
CA LEU A 116 -1.99 1.05 -9.72
C LEU A 116 -2.82 -0.24 -9.84
N ASP A 117 -2.17 -1.41 -9.71
CA ASP A 117 -2.80 -2.73 -9.83
C ASP A 117 -3.51 -3.12 -8.52
N ALA A 118 -4.62 -2.45 -8.24
CA ALA A 118 -5.44 -2.76 -7.08
C ALA A 118 -6.26 -4.04 -7.32
N LYS A 119 -6.26 -4.93 -6.33
CA LYS A 119 -6.99 -6.20 -6.38
C LYS A 119 -8.17 -6.17 -5.44
N ILE A 120 -9.20 -6.95 -5.79
CA ILE A 120 -10.41 -7.09 -4.98
C ILE A 120 -10.45 -8.49 -4.39
N VAL A 121 -10.80 -8.59 -3.11
CA VAL A 121 -11.09 -9.85 -2.42
C VAL A 121 -12.35 -9.70 -1.58
N GLN A 122 -13.19 -10.74 -1.59
CA GLN A 122 -14.35 -10.80 -0.71
C GLN A 122 -13.95 -11.44 0.63
N ARG A 123 -14.24 -10.74 1.73
CA ARG A 123 -14.08 -11.25 3.10
C ARG A 123 -15.43 -11.19 3.83
N LYS A 124 -16.03 -12.34 4.07
CA LYS A 124 -17.38 -12.44 4.67
C LYS A 124 -18.40 -11.64 3.82
N LYS A 125 -18.99 -10.59 4.39
CA LYS A 125 -19.96 -9.71 3.73
C LYS A 125 -19.35 -8.45 3.11
N TYR A 126 -18.02 -8.23 3.23
CA TYR A 126 -17.33 -7.05 2.74
C TYR A 126 -16.48 -7.37 1.52
N TYR A 127 -16.26 -6.35 0.70
CA TYR A 127 -15.32 -6.38 -0.43
C TYR A 127 -14.15 -5.47 -0.09
N ILE A 128 -12.93 -5.95 -0.32
CA ILE A 128 -11.71 -5.25 0.06
C ILE A 128 -10.90 -4.99 -1.20
N THR A 129 -10.69 -3.71 -1.50
CA THR A 129 -9.75 -3.29 -2.55
C THR A 129 -8.40 -3.06 -1.90
N TYR A 130 -7.33 -3.73 -2.38
CA TYR A 130 -6.04 -3.74 -1.70
C TYR A 130 -4.83 -3.67 -2.64
N LEU A 131 -3.70 -3.17 -2.09
CA LEU A 131 -2.38 -3.16 -2.67
C LEU A 131 -1.41 -3.86 -1.71
N LYS A 132 -0.45 -4.65 -2.25
CA LYS A 132 0.56 -5.38 -1.46
C LYS A 132 1.99 -4.95 -1.76
N GLU A 133 2.24 -4.31 -2.87
CA GLU A 133 3.58 -3.88 -3.27
C GLU A 133 3.92 -2.52 -2.66
N GLY A 134 5.07 -2.44 -1.99
CA GLY A 134 5.50 -1.22 -1.31
C GLY A 134 5.60 -0.02 -2.26
N ALA A 135 6.06 -0.21 -3.50
CA ALA A 135 6.12 0.85 -4.51
C ALA A 135 4.72 1.37 -4.85
N GLN A 136 3.76 0.49 -5.13
CA GLN A 136 2.38 0.90 -5.45
C GLN A 136 1.68 1.58 -4.26
N ILE A 137 2.00 1.18 -3.02
CA ILE A 137 1.47 1.85 -1.82
C ILE A 137 2.03 3.27 -1.70
N VAL A 138 3.32 3.48 -1.99
CA VAL A 138 3.94 4.81 -2.06
C VAL A 138 3.24 5.67 -3.09
N ASP A 139 2.99 5.14 -4.29
CA ASP A 139 2.28 5.85 -5.36
C ASP A 139 0.83 6.16 -4.97
N ALA A 140 0.12 5.23 -4.33
CA ALA A 140 -1.22 5.48 -3.80
C ALA A 140 -1.24 6.62 -2.76
N LEU A 141 -0.26 6.66 -1.85
CA LEU A 141 -0.11 7.76 -0.89
C LEU A 141 0.19 9.09 -1.58
N ASN A 142 0.99 9.08 -2.66
CA ASN A 142 1.26 10.26 -3.49
C ASN A 142 -0.02 10.74 -4.18
N VAL A 143 -0.78 9.84 -4.79
CA VAL A 143 -2.06 10.14 -5.44
C VAL A 143 -3.02 10.81 -4.46
N MET A 144 -3.12 10.31 -3.23
CA MET A 144 -3.98 10.86 -2.19
C MET A 144 -3.42 12.15 -1.55
N GLY A 145 -2.14 12.50 -1.80
CA GLY A 145 -1.47 13.65 -1.20
C GLY A 145 -1.01 13.43 0.24
N ALA A 146 -0.77 12.19 0.64
CA ALA A 146 -0.32 11.82 1.99
C ALA A 146 1.21 11.89 2.14
N TYR A 147 1.81 13.03 1.79
CA TYR A 147 3.26 13.18 1.64
C TYR A 147 4.07 12.82 2.88
N VAL A 148 3.60 13.11 4.08
CA VAL A 148 4.31 12.74 5.32
C VAL A 148 4.34 11.23 5.50
N ALA A 149 3.21 10.54 5.29
CA ALA A 149 3.13 9.09 5.37
C ALA A 149 3.96 8.42 4.26
N LEU A 150 3.94 9.00 3.06
CA LEU A 150 4.76 8.57 1.92
C LEU A 150 6.24 8.61 2.28
N MET A 151 6.76 9.73 2.78
CA MET A 151 8.16 9.88 3.15
C MET A 151 8.58 8.89 4.23
N ASN A 152 7.74 8.68 5.23
CA ASN A 152 8.01 7.70 6.28
C ASN A 152 8.08 6.27 5.73
N LEU A 153 7.13 5.88 4.89
CA LEU A 153 7.09 4.55 4.28
C LEU A 153 8.30 4.33 3.36
N GLU A 154 8.68 5.33 2.57
CA GLU A 154 9.82 5.25 1.67
C GLU A 154 11.14 5.14 2.43
N ASN A 155 11.33 5.87 3.51
CA ASN A 155 12.50 5.74 4.39
C ASN A 155 12.62 4.31 4.95
N VAL A 156 11.52 3.72 5.42
CA VAL A 156 11.52 2.34 5.92
C VAL A 156 11.84 1.36 4.79
N ARG A 157 11.31 1.58 3.58
CA ARG A 157 11.57 0.74 2.41
C ARG A 157 13.05 0.73 2.04
N ILE A 158 13.67 1.90 1.95
CA ILE A 158 15.10 2.05 1.65
C ILE A 158 15.96 1.33 2.70
N LEU A 159 15.67 1.53 3.99
CA LEU A 159 16.40 0.87 5.07
C LEU A 159 16.27 -0.66 5.01
N LYS A 160 15.10 -1.19 4.68
CA LYS A 160 14.89 -2.64 4.49
C LYS A 160 15.68 -3.18 3.30
N GLU A 161 15.68 -2.47 2.19
CA GLU A 161 16.44 -2.85 0.99
C GLU A 161 17.95 -2.88 1.28
N MET A 162 18.48 -1.86 1.96
CA MET A 162 19.88 -1.81 2.39
C MET A 162 20.24 -2.99 3.30
N ARG A 163 19.45 -3.23 4.36
CA ARG A 163 19.66 -4.37 5.27
C ARG A 163 19.59 -5.70 4.53
N GLY A 164 18.62 -5.87 3.63
CA GLY A 164 18.48 -7.07 2.81
C GLY A 164 19.66 -7.29 1.87
N SER A 165 20.23 -6.23 1.30
CA SER A 165 21.42 -6.29 0.45
C SER A 165 22.64 -6.72 1.25
N VAL A 166 22.90 -6.09 2.40
CA VAL A 166 24.01 -6.46 3.30
C VAL A 166 23.88 -7.91 3.76
N ASN A 167 22.71 -8.34 4.19
CA ASN A 167 22.49 -9.72 4.62
C ASN A 167 22.74 -10.73 3.50
N ARG A 168 22.38 -10.44 2.26
CA ARG A 168 22.67 -11.31 1.11
C ARG A 168 24.17 -11.43 0.87
N ILE A 169 24.92 -10.33 0.95
CA ILE A 169 26.39 -10.33 0.80
C ILE A 169 27.01 -11.18 1.91
N VAL A 170 26.69 -10.91 3.18
CA VAL A 170 27.22 -11.65 4.33
C VAL A 170 26.91 -13.15 4.23
N ASN A 171 25.68 -13.51 3.87
CA ASN A 171 25.28 -14.91 3.72
C ASN A 171 26.06 -15.60 2.58
N CYS A 172 26.28 -14.90 1.46
CA CYS A 172 27.06 -15.40 0.34
C CYS A 172 28.53 -15.64 0.74
N GLU A 173 29.14 -14.66 1.38
CA GLU A 173 30.53 -14.75 1.84
C GLU A 173 30.72 -15.87 2.88
N THR A 174 29.82 -15.96 3.86
CA THR A 174 29.83 -17.02 4.87
C THR A 174 29.69 -18.40 4.25
N ALA A 175 28.79 -18.57 3.27
CA ALA A 175 28.63 -19.84 2.57
C ALA A 175 29.87 -20.22 1.76
N ASN A 176 30.53 -19.24 1.12
CA ASN A 176 31.75 -19.46 0.37
C ASN A 176 32.92 -19.84 1.29
N ILE A 177 33.11 -19.13 2.41
CA ILE A 177 34.12 -19.46 3.43
C ILE A 177 33.91 -20.88 3.95
N ASN A 178 32.71 -21.26 4.31
CA ASN A 178 32.39 -22.59 4.80
C ASN A 178 32.74 -23.70 3.77
N LYS A 179 32.46 -23.44 2.47
CA LYS A 179 32.84 -24.36 1.40
C LYS A 179 34.36 -24.51 1.26
N VAL A 180 35.09 -23.39 1.28
CA VAL A 180 36.56 -23.37 1.18
C VAL A 180 37.18 -24.08 2.38
N VAL A 181 36.77 -23.76 3.61
CA VAL A 181 37.27 -24.43 4.82
C VAL A 181 36.98 -25.93 4.80
N GLY A 182 35.74 -26.31 4.43
CA GLY A 182 35.39 -27.73 4.34
C GLY A 182 36.16 -28.50 3.26
N ALA A 183 36.50 -27.84 2.15
CA ALA A 183 37.39 -28.44 1.14
C ALA A 183 38.81 -28.58 1.65
N ALA A 184 39.36 -27.53 2.28
CA ALA A 184 40.71 -27.55 2.86
C ALA A 184 40.86 -28.61 3.95
N CYS A 185 39.87 -28.75 4.85
CA CYS A 185 39.89 -29.80 5.88
C CYS A 185 39.95 -31.20 5.25
N ARG A 186 39.15 -31.47 4.24
CA ARG A 186 39.17 -32.77 3.53
C ARG A 186 40.53 -33.02 2.88
N GLN A 187 41.07 -32.03 2.18
CA GLN A 187 42.43 -32.14 1.58
C GLN A 187 43.49 -32.45 2.61
N VAL A 188 43.45 -31.79 3.78
CA VAL A 188 44.39 -32.08 4.87
C VAL A 188 44.21 -33.51 5.42
N GLU A 189 42.97 -33.99 5.54
CA GLU A 189 42.70 -35.37 5.95
C GLU A 189 43.24 -36.39 4.94
N ASP A 190 43.02 -36.14 3.64
CA ASP A 190 43.52 -36.98 2.56
C ASP A 190 45.05 -37.03 2.54
N ILE A 191 45.71 -35.89 2.67
CA ILE A 191 47.20 -35.81 2.76
C ILE A 191 47.69 -36.59 3.97
N ARG A 192 47.11 -36.44 5.15
CA ARG A 192 47.49 -37.19 6.35
C ARG A 192 47.29 -38.70 6.17
N TYR A 193 46.22 -39.09 5.52
CA TYR A 193 45.96 -40.49 5.22
C TYR A 193 47.03 -41.08 4.30
N ILE A 194 47.38 -40.40 3.20
CA ILE A 194 48.41 -40.81 2.26
C ILE A 194 49.75 -40.91 2.98
N GLN A 195 50.10 -39.88 3.76
CA GLN A 195 51.35 -39.84 4.51
C GLN A 195 51.50 -41.03 5.50
N SER A 196 50.41 -41.44 6.14
CA SER A 196 50.40 -42.54 7.10
C SER A 196 50.46 -43.91 6.47
N ARG A 197 50.03 -44.06 5.21
CA ARG A 197 49.88 -45.36 4.53
C ARG A 197 50.96 -45.64 3.50
N ILE A 198 51.37 -44.67 2.74
CA ILE A 198 52.23 -44.82 1.58
C ILE A 198 53.55 -44.04 1.77
N GLY A 199 53.49 -42.88 2.42
CA GLY A 199 54.56 -41.86 2.43
C GLY A 199 54.38 -40.88 1.27
N LEU A 200 54.74 -39.61 1.51
CA LEU A 200 54.62 -38.57 0.49
C LEU A 200 55.71 -38.69 -0.59
N ASP A 201 56.87 -39.32 -0.28
CA ASP A 201 57.94 -39.47 -1.19
C ASP A 201 57.76 -40.57 -2.24
N GLU A 202 56.71 -41.42 -2.08
CA GLU A 202 56.34 -42.50 -3.02
C GLU A 202 55.27 -42.11 -3.99
N LEU A 203 54.80 -40.86 -3.95
CA LEU A 203 53.79 -40.37 -4.91
C LEU A 203 54.45 -40.07 -6.26
N PRO A 204 53.78 -40.43 -7.37
CA PRO A 204 54.29 -40.08 -8.69
C PRO A 204 54.29 -38.55 -8.87
N PRO A 205 55.24 -38.01 -9.67
CA PRO A 205 55.41 -36.58 -9.92
C PRO A 205 54.22 -35.96 -10.64
#